data_19b4b0754a42509ae2acfd7f3d157078
#
_entry.id   19b4b0754a42509ae2acfd7f3d157078
#
_cell.length_a   1.000
_cell.length_b   1.000
_cell.length_c   1.000
_cell.angle_alpha   90.00
_cell.angle_beta   90.00
_cell.angle_gamma   90.00
#
_symmetry.space_group_name_H-M   'P 1'
#
loop_
_entity.id
_entity.type
_entity.pdbx_description
1 polymer ?
#
loop_
_entity_poly.entity_id
_entity_poly.type
_entity_poly.pdbx_seq_one_letter_code
_entity_poly.pdbx_strand_id
1 'polypeptide(L)'
;MIDNFKHKGLKRFYEQNDRSGLRPDLVEKIRKILTALDAAEAPKEMDLPMFHFHSLTGNKKGVFAVTVRANWRVTFTFQQGMACDVNLEDYH
;
A
#
# COMPACT_ATOMS: atom_id res chain seq x y z
N MET A 1 1.85 -10.48 5.80
CA MET A 1 3.14 -9.88 6.19
C MET A 1 3.69 -9.04 5.05
N ILE A 2 4.32 -7.93 5.37
CA ILE A 2 4.95 -7.06 4.38
C ILE A 2 6.44 -7.37 4.37
N ASP A 3 6.97 -7.69 3.20
CA ASP A 3 8.37 -8.07 3.04
C ASP A 3 9.28 -6.86 2.86
N ASN A 4 8.90 -5.92 1.98
CA ASN A 4 9.75 -4.75 1.73
C ASN A 4 8.94 -3.57 1.20
N PHE A 5 9.55 -2.39 1.27
CA PHE A 5 8.96 -1.13 0.85
C PHE A 5 9.84 -0.42 -0.15
N LYS A 6 9.23 0.26 -1.11
CA LYS A 6 9.93 1.22 -1.96
C LYS A 6 9.93 2.61 -1.34
N HIS A 7 8.89 2.95 -0.59
CA HIS A 7 8.72 4.29 -0.02
C HIS A 7 9.27 4.32 1.40
N LYS A 8 10.30 5.15 1.63
CA LYS A 8 10.96 5.20 2.93
C LYS A 8 10.05 5.68 4.06
N GLY A 9 9.15 6.60 3.77
CA GLY A 9 8.21 7.10 4.77
C GLY A 9 7.23 6.03 5.23
N LEU A 10 6.77 5.18 4.30
CA LEU A 10 5.90 4.05 4.66
C LEU A 10 6.64 3.05 5.54
N LYS A 11 7.90 2.78 5.19
CA LYS A 11 8.71 1.83 5.96
C LYS A 11 8.89 2.30 7.40
N ARG A 12 9.26 3.58 7.59
CA ARG A 12 9.43 4.13 8.93
C ARG A 12 8.12 4.12 9.71
N PHE A 13 7.03 4.41 9.04
CA PHE A 13 5.72 4.40 9.69
C PHE A 13 5.36 2.98 10.15
N TYR A 14 5.60 2.00 9.27
CA TYR A 14 5.30 0.60 9.58
C TYR A 14 6.19 0.04 10.70
N GLU A 15 7.49 0.33 10.64
CA GLU A 15 8.46 -0.26 11.57
C GLU A 15 8.58 0.49 12.89
N GLN A 16 8.44 1.82 12.86
CA GLN A 16 8.74 2.66 14.01
C GLN A 16 7.57 3.56 14.42
N ASN A 17 6.43 3.44 13.76
CA ASN A 17 5.28 4.32 13.97
C ASN A 17 5.67 5.80 13.79
N ASP A 18 6.65 6.06 12.94
CA ASP A 18 7.13 7.41 12.64
C ASP A 18 6.46 7.92 11.38
N ARG A 19 5.55 8.87 11.52
CA ARG A 19 4.78 9.40 10.41
C ARG A 19 5.34 10.68 9.79
N SER A 20 6.53 11.07 10.18
CA SER A 20 7.12 12.33 9.71
C SER A 20 7.36 12.36 8.21
N GLY A 21 7.48 11.20 7.56
CA GLY A 21 7.66 11.11 6.11
C GLY A 21 6.36 11.03 5.31
N LEU A 22 5.21 11.23 5.95
CA LEU A 22 3.90 11.12 5.30
C LEU A 22 3.10 12.41 5.49
N ARG A 23 2.24 12.71 4.51
CA ARG A 23 1.31 13.83 4.65
C ARG A 23 0.34 13.52 5.79
N PRO A 24 0.10 14.48 6.70
CA PRO A 24 -0.78 14.24 7.85
C PRO A 24 -2.19 13.79 7.47
N ASP A 25 -2.73 14.29 6.37
CA ASP A 25 -4.10 13.95 5.96
C ASP A 25 -4.23 12.52 5.39
N LEU A 26 -3.10 11.85 5.13
CA LEU A 26 -3.12 10.48 4.61
C LEU A 26 -2.85 9.43 5.68
N VAL A 27 -2.35 9.84 6.85
CA VAL A 27 -1.82 8.91 7.85
C VAL A 27 -2.83 7.86 8.30
N GLU A 28 -4.05 8.28 8.65
CA GLU A 28 -5.03 7.33 9.18
C GLU A 28 -5.46 6.29 8.16
N LYS A 29 -5.67 6.69 6.89
CA LYS A 29 -6.02 5.73 5.84
C LYS A 29 -4.86 4.80 5.54
N ILE A 30 -3.63 5.35 5.51
CA ILE A 30 -2.44 4.54 5.28
C ILE A 30 -2.29 3.50 6.40
N ARG A 31 -2.54 3.89 7.65
CA ARG A 31 -2.48 2.94 8.76
C ARG A 31 -3.42 1.76 8.53
N LYS A 32 -4.65 2.03 8.11
CA LYS A 32 -5.63 0.98 7.82
C LYS A 32 -5.16 0.09 6.67
N ILE A 33 -4.61 0.69 5.62
CA ILE A 33 -4.13 -0.06 4.46
C ILE A 33 -2.96 -0.96 4.85
N LEU A 34 -1.99 -0.44 5.58
CA LEU A 34 -0.82 -1.24 5.98
C LEU A 34 -1.22 -2.36 6.93
N THR A 35 -2.18 -2.12 7.83
CA THR A 35 -2.68 -3.15 8.72
C THR A 35 -3.32 -4.30 7.94
N ALA A 36 -4.16 -3.95 6.96
CA ALA A 36 -4.79 -4.97 6.11
C ALA A 36 -3.77 -5.71 5.27
N LEU A 37 -2.79 -4.97 4.72
CA LEU A 37 -1.76 -5.53 3.85
C LEU A 37 -0.85 -6.50 4.63
N ASP A 38 -0.57 -6.17 5.88
CA ASP A 38 0.25 -7.02 6.73
C ASP A 38 -0.44 -8.35 7.04
N ALA A 39 -1.77 -8.34 7.13
CA ALA A 39 -2.55 -9.54 7.38
C ALA A 39 -2.86 -10.34 6.12
N ALA A 40 -2.80 -9.71 4.95
CA ALA A 40 -3.19 -10.34 3.69
C ALA A 40 -2.15 -11.37 3.23
N GLU A 41 -2.63 -12.45 2.64
CA GLU A 41 -1.79 -13.50 2.06
C GLU A 41 -1.92 -13.55 0.54
N ALA A 42 -2.87 -12.80 -0.01
CA ALA A 42 -3.09 -12.72 -1.45
C ALA A 42 -3.64 -11.34 -1.81
N PRO A 43 -3.39 -10.86 -3.03
CA PRO A 43 -3.82 -9.50 -3.41
C PRO A 43 -5.32 -9.26 -3.25
N LYS A 44 -6.13 -10.25 -3.56
CA LYS A 44 -7.59 -10.13 -3.52
C LYS A 44 -8.10 -9.79 -2.13
N GLU A 45 -7.36 -10.12 -1.09
CA GLU A 45 -7.76 -9.81 0.29
C GLU A 45 -7.72 -8.31 0.56
N MET A 46 -7.11 -7.53 -0.33
CA MET A 46 -7.13 -6.08 -0.23
C MET A 46 -8.34 -5.44 -0.92
N ASP A 47 -9.24 -6.25 -1.50
CA ASP A 47 -10.47 -5.77 -2.10
C ASP A 47 -11.50 -5.52 -1.01
N LEU A 48 -11.25 -4.48 -0.23
CA LEU A 48 -12.07 -4.11 0.93
C LEU A 48 -12.87 -2.85 0.62
N PRO A 49 -14.00 -2.64 1.31
CA PRO A 49 -14.77 -1.41 1.13
C PRO A 49 -13.89 -0.18 1.32
N MET A 50 -14.07 0.85 0.49
CA MET A 50 -13.37 2.13 0.54
C MET A 50 -11.90 2.07 0.10
N PHE A 51 -11.38 0.90 -0.29
CA PHE A 51 -10.00 0.80 -0.76
C PHE A 51 -9.87 0.96 -2.28
N HIS A 52 -10.96 0.76 -3.02
CA HIS A 52 -10.94 0.84 -4.49
C HIS A 52 -9.81 0.01 -5.09
N PHE A 53 -9.75 -1.25 -4.65
CA PHE A 53 -8.71 -2.18 -5.09
C PHE A 53 -8.78 -2.44 -6.58
N HIS A 54 -7.64 -2.40 -7.26
CA HIS A 54 -7.57 -2.74 -8.68
C HIS A 54 -6.15 -3.18 -9.05
N SER A 55 -6.07 -3.97 -10.12
CA SER A 55 -4.78 -4.35 -10.68
C SER A 55 -4.39 -3.36 -11.76
N LEU A 56 -3.10 -3.10 -11.89
CA LEU A 56 -2.59 -2.20 -12.91
C LEU A 56 -2.29 -2.98 -14.20
N THR A 57 -2.28 -2.27 -15.31
CA THR A 57 -2.09 -2.88 -16.63
C THR A 57 -0.84 -2.34 -17.32
N GLY A 58 -0.52 -2.86 -18.49
CA GLY A 58 0.63 -2.44 -19.26
C GLY A 58 1.93 -2.85 -18.60
N ASN A 59 2.89 -1.92 -18.53
CA ASN A 59 4.19 -2.19 -17.92
C ASN A 59 4.10 -2.52 -16.43
N LYS A 60 2.96 -2.25 -15.81
CA LYS A 60 2.79 -2.48 -14.36
C LYS A 60 1.96 -3.72 -14.08
N LYS A 61 1.90 -4.63 -15.02
CA LYS A 61 1.22 -5.90 -14.83
C LYS A 61 1.81 -6.63 -13.62
N GLY A 62 0.94 -7.15 -12.77
CA GLY A 62 1.36 -7.80 -11.52
C GLY A 62 1.43 -6.86 -10.33
N VAL A 63 1.22 -5.56 -10.56
CA VAL A 63 1.16 -4.57 -9.48
C VAL A 63 -0.30 -4.26 -9.19
N PHE A 64 -0.63 -4.14 -7.91
CA PHE A 64 -1.97 -3.81 -7.45
C PHE A 64 -1.96 -2.48 -6.73
N ALA A 65 -3.12 -1.84 -6.65
CA ALA A 65 -3.22 -0.53 -6.02
C ALA A 65 -4.49 -0.42 -5.20
N VAL A 66 -4.39 0.32 -4.08
CA VAL A 66 -5.55 0.75 -3.31
C VAL A 66 -5.46 2.26 -3.15
N THR A 67 -6.62 2.92 -3.18
CA THR A 67 -6.68 4.37 -3.09
C THR A 67 -6.58 4.82 -1.63
N VAL A 68 -5.71 5.80 -1.37
CA VAL A 68 -5.65 6.45 -0.06
C VAL A 68 -6.64 7.62 -0.04
N ARG A 69 -6.42 8.61 -0.91
CA ARG A 69 -7.27 9.78 -1.01
C ARG A 69 -6.91 10.54 -2.29
N ALA A 70 -7.92 11.00 -3.02
CA ALA A 70 -7.71 11.73 -4.29
C ALA A 70 -6.82 10.90 -5.21
N ASN A 71 -5.68 11.46 -5.64
CA ASN A 71 -4.76 10.76 -6.53
C ASN A 71 -3.71 9.92 -5.80
N TRP A 72 -3.72 9.92 -4.46
CA TRP A 72 -2.74 9.15 -3.69
C TRP A 72 -3.18 7.70 -3.60
N ARG A 73 -2.25 6.80 -3.90
CA ARG A 73 -2.52 5.35 -3.82
C ARG A 73 -1.31 4.62 -3.26
N VAL A 74 -1.59 3.49 -2.62
CA VAL A 74 -0.55 2.54 -2.20
C VAL A 74 -0.51 1.43 -3.24
N THR A 75 0.69 1.17 -3.78
CA THR A 75 0.88 0.09 -4.76
C THR A 75 1.73 -1.01 -4.13
N PHE A 76 1.55 -2.23 -4.63
CA PHE A 76 2.27 -3.38 -4.07
C PHE A 76 2.18 -4.56 -5.02
N THR A 77 3.08 -5.54 -4.79
CA THR A 77 3.02 -6.84 -5.45
C THR A 77 2.93 -7.89 -4.37
N PHE A 78 2.67 -9.13 -4.74
CA PHE A 78 2.71 -10.25 -3.81
C PHE A 78 3.65 -11.33 -4.32
N GLN A 79 4.46 -11.88 -3.43
CA GLN A 79 5.34 -13.00 -3.71
C GLN A 79 5.34 -13.92 -2.50
N GLN A 80 5.03 -15.18 -2.74
CA GLN A 80 5.03 -16.20 -1.69
C GLN A 80 4.18 -15.81 -0.47
N GLY A 81 3.03 -15.21 -0.74
CA GLY A 81 2.08 -14.84 0.32
C GLY A 81 2.44 -13.57 1.07
N MET A 82 3.44 -12.81 0.60
CA MET A 82 3.85 -11.58 1.26
C MET A 82 3.73 -10.39 0.32
N ALA A 83 3.35 -9.25 0.88
CA ALA A 83 3.30 -7.99 0.13
C ALA A 83 4.71 -7.46 -0.06
N CYS A 84 5.02 -7.07 -1.29
CA CYS A 84 6.36 -6.61 -1.67
C CYS A 84 6.30 -5.28 -2.39
N ASP A 85 7.42 -4.56 -2.37
CA ASP A 85 7.58 -3.29 -3.11
C ASP A 85 6.47 -2.30 -2.79
N VAL A 86 6.10 -2.22 -1.52
CA VAL A 86 5.01 -1.34 -1.09
C VAL A 86 5.42 0.11 -1.27
N ASN A 87 4.64 0.86 -2.03
CA ASN A 87 4.96 2.23 -2.41
C ASN A 87 3.76 3.15 -2.23
N LEU A 88 4.02 4.43 -2.12
CA LEU A 88 2.98 5.46 -2.08
C LEU A 88 3.22 6.38 -3.26
N GLU A 89 2.20 6.54 -4.10
CA GLU A 89 2.28 7.33 -5.32
C GLU A 89 1.19 8.37 -5.39
N ASP A 90 1.53 9.52 -5.96
CA ASP A 90 0.55 10.53 -6.35
C ASP A 90 0.28 10.31 -7.84
N TYR A 91 -0.83 9.67 -8.16
CA TYR A 91 -1.19 9.28 -9.52
C TYR A 91 -2.13 10.30 -10.16
N HIS A 92 -1.70 10.91 -11.26
CA HIS A 92 -2.56 11.82 -12.02
C HIS A 92 -2.10 12.00 -13.46
#